data_1e19ebfc2c925f2c10e32338ae55aed6
#
_entry.id   1e19ebfc2c925f2c10e32338ae55aed6
#
_cell.length_a   1.000
_cell.length_b   1.000
_cell.length_c   1.000
_cell.angle_alpha   90.00
_cell.angle_beta   90.00
_cell.angle_gamma   90.00
#
_symmetry.space_group_name_H-M   'P 1'
#
loop_
_entity.id
_entity.type
_entity.pdbx_description
1 polymer ?
#
loop_
_entity_poly.entity_id
_entity_poly.type
_entity_poly.pdbx_seq_one_letter_code
_entity_poly.pdbx_strand_id
1 'polypeptide(L)'
;GAEILSLELQRTLCEEGRQLAARDGARMQFVEADAFAAESGALIAPHHHAMALHACGELHTHLLEQVAERGARGVTLSPCCYHLIRTSHYRPLSQAAKASALHLGKSDLKLPLQETVTGGARISRLREQEVIWRLAFDCLQREVRGVDEYLPVPNLQKSLLAGSFEAFCDWAAERKGMLLPGGIDHGDFLARGERRFGDVARMELVRHLFRRPLEIWLALDRALFLEEQGYQVELGTFCD
;
A
#
# COMPACT_ATOMS: atom_id res chain seq x y z
N GLY A 1 -30.10 -18.58 -5.71
CA GLY A 1 -28.97 -17.70 -5.50
C GLY A 1 -27.67 -18.48 -5.48
N ALA A 2 -26.55 -17.84 -5.73
CA ALA A 2 -25.24 -18.49 -5.65
C ALA A 2 -24.92 -18.91 -4.22
N GLU A 3 -24.19 -20.00 -4.05
CA GLU A 3 -23.54 -20.36 -2.79
C GLU A 3 -22.17 -19.70 -2.75
N ILE A 4 -21.83 -19.09 -1.62
CA ILE A 4 -20.58 -18.35 -1.45
C ILE A 4 -19.76 -19.01 -0.35
N LEU A 5 -18.49 -19.31 -0.67
CA LEU A 5 -17.48 -19.72 0.30
C LEU A 5 -16.54 -18.56 0.57
N SER A 6 -16.53 -18.06 1.79
CA SER A 6 -15.67 -16.97 2.23
C SER A 6 -14.48 -17.52 3.03
N LEU A 7 -13.28 -17.16 2.63
CA LEU A 7 -12.03 -17.49 3.34
C LEU A 7 -11.57 -16.27 4.12
N GLU A 8 -11.36 -16.40 5.41
CA GLU A 8 -10.93 -15.33 6.29
C GLU A 8 -9.98 -15.88 7.38
N LEU A 9 -8.89 -15.15 7.61
CA LEU A 9 -7.90 -15.54 8.61
C LEU A 9 -8.38 -15.30 10.06
N GLN A 10 -9.18 -14.24 10.25
CA GLN A 10 -9.58 -13.80 11.57
C GLN A 10 -10.89 -14.49 11.99
N ARG A 11 -10.81 -15.28 13.06
CA ARG A 11 -11.97 -16.00 13.61
C ARG A 11 -13.14 -15.08 13.95
N THR A 12 -12.87 -13.92 14.54
CA THR A 12 -13.90 -12.94 14.89
C THR A 12 -14.67 -12.46 13.67
N LEU A 13 -13.98 -12.18 12.56
CA LEU A 13 -14.63 -11.78 11.29
C LEU A 13 -15.43 -12.92 10.66
N CYS A 14 -14.98 -14.17 10.79
CA CYS A 14 -15.75 -15.34 10.38
C CYS A 14 -17.06 -15.45 11.17
N GLU A 15 -17.00 -15.25 12.50
CA GLU A 15 -18.16 -15.33 13.39
C GLU A 15 -19.16 -14.19 13.12
N GLU A 16 -18.69 -12.97 12.97
CA GLU A 16 -19.52 -11.82 12.58
C GLU A 16 -20.14 -12.01 11.18
N GLY A 17 -19.36 -12.50 10.23
CA GLY A 17 -19.84 -12.80 8.87
C GLY A 17 -20.96 -13.84 8.86
N ARG A 18 -20.85 -14.92 9.66
CA ARG A 18 -21.92 -15.92 9.82
C ARG A 18 -23.20 -15.32 10.40
N GLN A 19 -23.07 -14.43 11.38
CA GLN A 19 -24.24 -13.76 11.97
C GLN A 19 -24.93 -12.85 10.96
N LEU A 20 -24.16 -12.07 10.20
CA LEU A 20 -24.71 -11.20 9.14
C LEU A 20 -25.38 -12.02 8.03
N ALA A 21 -24.74 -13.09 7.55
CA ALA A 21 -25.30 -13.97 6.53
C ALA A 21 -26.63 -14.62 6.99
N ALA A 22 -26.69 -15.07 8.24
CA ALA A 22 -27.91 -15.64 8.81
C ALA A 22 -29.03 -14.61 8.93
N ARG A 23 -28.70 -13.38 9.36
CA ARG A 23 -29.67 -12.28 9.46
C ARG A 23 -30.26 -11.90 8.10
N ASP A 24 -29.44 -11.87 7.07
CA ASP A 24 -29.82 -11.40 5.74
C ASP A 24 -30.28 -12.57 4.81
N GLY A 25 -30.32 -13.80 5.34
CA GLY A 25 -30.72 -14.99 4.57
C GLY A 25 -29.76 -15.37 3.45
N ALA A 26 -28.49 -14.93 3.52
CA ALA A 26 -27.47 -15.20 2.53
C ALA A 26 -26.91 -16.63 2.66
N ARG A 27 -26.76 -17.33 1.52
CA ARG A 27 -26.12 -18.66 1.48
C ARG A 27 -24.60 -18.51 1.45
N MET A 28 -24.01 -18.21 2.60
CA MET A 28 -22.57 -18.05 2.76
C MET A 28 -22.03 -18.99 3.81
N GLN A 29 -20.91 -19.64 3.48
CA GLN A 29 -20.10 -20.41 4.40
C GLN A 29 -18.79 -19.67 4.66
N PHE A 30 -18.31 -19.68 5.91
CA PHE A 30 -17.07 -19.02 6.29
C PHE A 30 -16.07 -20.08 6.79
N VAL A 31 -14.91 -20.09 6.18
CA VAL A 31 -13.78 -20.95 6.55
C VAL A 31 -12.69 -20.07 7.17
N GLU A 32 -12.34 -20.37 8.43
CA GLU A 32 -11.18 -19.78 9.09
C GLU A 32 -9.92 -20.46 8.58
N ALA A 33 -9.16 -19.80 7.72
CA ALA A 33 -7.91 -20.32 7.20
C ALA A 33 -6.99 -19.22 6.67
N ASP A 34 -5.69 -19.48 6.69
CA ASP A 34 -4.70 -18.64 6.00
C ASP A 34 -4.76 -18.92 4.50
N ALA A 35 -5.05 -17.88 3.70
CA ALA A 35 -5.10 -17.99 2.24
C ALA A 35 -3.77 -18.44 1.61
N PHE A 36 -2.65 -18.28 2.32
CA PHE A 36 -1.33 -18.76 1.88
C PHE A 36 -1.02 -20.20 2.31
N ALA A 37 -1.86 -20.82 3.12
CA ALA A 37 -1.68 -22.22 3.49
C ALA A 37 -1.98 -23.13 2.28
N ALA A 38 -1.21 -24.20 2.14
CA ALA A 38 -1.37 -25.14 1.03
C ALA A 38 -2.77 -25.77 0.97
N GLU A 39 -3.39 -25.95 2.14
CA GLU A 39 -4.73 -26.53 2.29
C GLU A 39 -5.81 -25.58 1.74
N SER A 40 -5.58 -24.26 1.80
CA SER A 40 -6.54 -23.27 1.32
C SER A 40 -6.77 -23.34 -0.19
N GLY A 41 -5.75 -23.71 -0.95
CA GLY A 41 -5.88 -23.99 -2.39
C GLY A 41 -6.85 -25.12 -2.70
N ALA A 42 -7.00 -26.12 -1.81
CA ALA A 42 -7.95 -27.21 -1.99
C ALA A 42 -9.42 -26.78 -1.91
N LEU A 43 -9.69 -25.60 -1.38
CA LEU A 43 -11.04 -25.01 -1.34
C LEU A 43 -11.48 -24.44 -2.71
N ILE A 44 -10.55 -24.28 -3.64
CA ILE A 44 -10.85 -23.83 -5.01
C ILE A 44 -11.12 -25.05 -5.86
N ALA A 45 -12.31 -25.09 -6.46
CA ALA A 45 -12.76 -26.16 -7.36
C ALA A 45 -12.99 -25.63 -8.78
N PRO A 46 -12.96 -26.50 -9.82
CA PRO A 46 -13.13 -26.09 -11.21
C PRO A 46 -14.45 -25.35 -11.53
N HIS A 47 -15.49 -25.57 -10.75
CA HIS A 47 -16.78 -24.87 -10.92
C HIS A 47 -16.86 -23.54 -10.19
N HIS A 48 -15.87 -23.18 -9.37
CA HIS A 48 -15.86 -21.94 -8.62
C HIS A 48 -15.46 -20.74 -9.51
N HIS A 49 -16.05 -19.60 -9.20
CA HIS A 49 -15.57 -18.29 -9.62
C HIS A 49 -14.97 -17.58 -8.41
N ALA A 50 -13.67 -17.40 -8.40
CA ALA A 50 -12.98 -16.72 -7.30
C ALA A 50 -13.22 -15.20 -7.37
N MET A 51 -13.41 -14.58 -6.22
CA MET A 51 -13.57 -13.12 -6.12
C MET A 51 -12.65 -12.56 -5.04
N ALA A 52 -11.88 -11.54 -5.38
CA ALA A 52 -11.03 -10.85 -4.42
C ALA A 52 -11.00 -9.35 -4.69
N LEU A 53 -11.79 -8.63 -3.90
CA LEU A 53 -11.74 -7.18 -3.80
C LEU A 53 -10.81 -6.84 -2.63
N HIS A 54 -9.82 -5.97 -2.86
CA HIS A 54 -8.80 -5.61 -1.86
C HIS A 54 -7.91 -6.77 -1.38
N ALA A 55 -7.66 -7.76 -2.24
CA ALA A 55 -6.61 -8.75 -1.96
C ALA A 55 -5.23 -8.09 -2.06
N CYS A 56 -4.70 -7.67 -0.92
CA CYS A 56 -3.50 -6.84 -0.85
C CYS A 56 -2.22 -7.62 -1.18
N GLY A 57 -1.36 -7.00 -1.99
CA GLY A 57 -0.01 -7.48 -2.24
C GLY A 57 0.05 -8.89 -2.83
N GLU A 58 0.86 -9.77 -2.23
CA GLU A 58 1.02 -11.15 -2.73
C GLU A 58 -0.24 -12.01 -2.59
N LEU A 59 -1.23 -11.60 -1.80
CA LEU A 59 -2.46 -12.36 -1.64
C LEU A 59 -3.20 -12.53 -2.98
N HIS A 60 -3.24 -11.46 -3.79
CA HIS A 60 -3.92 -11.56 -5.09
C HIS A 60 -3.08 -12.34 -6.13
N THR A 61 -1.76 -12.26 -6.09
CA THR A 61 -0.93 -13.05 -7.01
C THR A 61 -0.99 -14.53 -6.66
N HIS A 62 -0.99 -14.85 -5.37
CA HIS A 62 -1.18 -16.22 -4.91
C HIS A 62 -2.55 -16.77 -5.31
N LEU A 63 -3.63 -15.97 -5.18
CA LEU A 63 -4.95 -16.38 -5.65
C LEU A 63 -4.95 -16.70 -7.15
N LEU A 64 -4.31 -15.88 -8.00
CA LEU A 64 -4.22 -16.14 -9.44
C LEU A 64 -3.47 -17.44 -9.75
N GLU A 65 -2.36 -17.71 -9.04
CA GLU A 65 -1.62 -18.97 -9.16
C GLU A 65 -2.51 -20.17 -8.78
N GLN A 66 -3.26 -20.08 -7.67
CA GLN A 66 -4.16 -21.16 -7.23
C GLN A 66 -5.36 -21.35 -8.20
N VAL A 67 -5.94 -20.25 -8.72
CA VAL A 67 -7.01 -20.31 -9.71
C VAL A 67 -6.54 -21.05 -10.97
N ALA A 68 -5.35 -20.73 -11.45
CA ALA A 68 -4.75 -21.36 -12.62
C ALA A 68 -4.42 -22.85 -12.37
N GLU A 69 -3.79 -23.16 -11.25
CA GLU A 69 -3.40 -24.51 -10.87
C GLU A 69 -4.61 -25.45 -10.71
N ARG A 70 -5.67 -24.96 -10.09
CA ARG A 70 -6.92 -25.71 -9.83
C ARG A 70 -7.92 -25.71 -10.98
N GLY A 71 -7.66 -24.94 -12.02
CA GLY A 71 -8.54 -24.83 -13.18
C GLY A 71 -9.92 -24.25 -12.82
N ALA A 72 -9.99 -23.29 -11.91
CA ALA A 72 -11.24 -22.65 -11.54
C ALA A 72 -11.92 -22.02 -12.75
N ARG A 73 -13.25 -21.92 -12.73
CA ARG A 73 -14.04 -21.40 -13.86
C ARG A 73 -13.68 -19.95 -14.24
N GLY A 74 -13.24 -19.14 -13.27
CA GLY A 74 -12.85 -17.76 -13.49
C GLY A 74 -12.47 -17.06 -12.21
N VAL A 75 -12.02 -15.83 -12.36
CA VAL A 75 -11.65 -14.96 -11.24
C VAL A 75 -12.02 -13.52 -11.52
N THR A 76 -12.55 -12.82 -10.51
CA THR A 76 -12.72 -11.36 -10.52
C THR A 76 -11.82 -10.77 -9.45
N LEU A 77 -10.91 -9.90 -9.85
CA LEU A 77 -9.88 -9.37 -8.99
C LEU A 77 -9.80 -7.84 -9.10
N SER A 78 -9.75 -7.16 -7.94
CA SER A 78 -9.34 -5.75 -7.84
C SER A 78 -8.03 -5.67 -7.06
N PRO A 79 -6.87 -5.66 -7.75
CA PRO A 79 -5.58 -5.69 -7.09
C PRO A 79 -5.28 -4.34 -6.42
N CYS A 80 -4.73 -4.41 -5.21
CA CYS A 80 -4.29 -3.22 -4.48
C CYS A 80 -3.02 -3.51 -3.67
N CYS A 81 -2.46 -2.47 -3.04
CA CYS A 81 -1.33 -2.58 -2.12
C CYS A 81 -0.17 -3.43 -2.69
N TYR A 82 0.21 -3.20 -3.94
CA TYR A 82 1.24 -3.96 -4.66
C TYR A 82 2.56 -4.13 -3.91
N HIS A 83 2.88 -3.20 -3.00
CA HIS A 83 4.11 -3.20 -2.18
C HIS A 83 4.12 -4.22 -1.03
N LEU A 84 2.97 -4.83 -0.70
CA LEU A 84 2.87 -5.84 0.36
C LEU A 84 3.32 -7.20 -0.18
N ILE A 85 4.61 -7.29 -0.53
CA ILE A 85 5.28 -8.49 -0.96
C ILE A 85 6.23 -9.01 0.14
N ARG A 86 6.42 -10.31 0.24
CA ARG A 86 7.31 -10.95 1.22
C ARG A 86 8.77 -10.82 0.82
N THR A 87 9.04 -10.83 -0.48
CA THR A 87 10.36 -10.68 -1.07
C THR A 87 10.80 -9.20 -1.13
N SER A 88 12.08 -8.94 -1.37
CA SER A 88 12.60 -7.58 -1.59
C SER A 88 12.16 -6.96 -2.90
N HIS A 89 11.89 -7.81 -3.92
CA HIS A 89 11.54 -7.40 -5.27
C HIS A 89 10.27 -8.09 -5.74
N TYR A 90 9.57 -7.45 -6.66
CA TYR A 90 8.41 -8.00 -7.33
C TYR A 90 8.80 -9.25 -8.13
N ARG A 91 7.96 -10.28 -8.06
CA ARG A 91 8.08 -11.49 -8.84
C ARG A 91 7.08 -11.46 -9.99
N PRO A 92 7.52 -11.25 -11.24
CA PRO A 92 6.65 -11.26 -12.41
C PRO A 92 5.95 -12.60 -12.58
N LEU A 93 4.70 -12.59 -13.03
CA LEU A 93 3.89 -13.78 -13.24
C LEU A 93 3.96 -14.27 -14.69
N SER A 94 3.71 -13.39 -15.67
CA SER A 94 3.71 -13.73 -17.10
C SER A 94 5.10 -13.90 -17.69
N GLN A 95 5.19 -14.61 -18.79
CA GLN A 95 6.46 -14.76 -19.52
C GLN A 95 6.97 -13.42 -20.06
N ALA A 96 6.05 -12.57 -20.55
CA ALA A 96 6.40 -11.23 -21.03
C ALA A 96 7.01 -10.36 -19.92
N ALA A 97 6.43 -10.37 -18.73
CA ALA A 97 6.97 -9.60 -17.60
C ALA A 97 8.29 -10.19 -17.08
N LYS A 98 8.46 -11.52 -17.08
CA LYS A 98 9.75 -12.19 -16.75
C LYS A 98 10.86 -11.83 -17.72
N ALA A 99 10.55 -11.62 -18.98
CA ALA A 99 11.50 -11.20 -20.01
C ALA A 99 11.81 -9.69 -19.98
N SER A 100 11.06 -8.91 -19.22
CA SER A 100 11.25 -7.47 -19.07
C SER A 100 12.51 -7.17 -18.26
N ALA A 101 13.21 -6.09 -18.63
CA ALA A 101 14.32 -5.54 -17.84
C ALA A 101 13.87 -4.74 -16.61
N LEU A 102 12.56 -4.68 -16.33
CA LEU A 102 12.04 -3.89 -15.23
C LEU A 102 12.18 -4.65 -13.90
N HIS A 103 12.97 -4.12 -12.99
CA HIS A 103 13.18 -4.65 -11.65
C HIS A 103 12.55 -3.72 -10.62
N LEU A 104 11.47 -4.17 -9.97
CA LEU A 104 10.67 -3.36 -9.04
C LEU A 104 10.91 -3.79 -7.60
N GLY A 105 11.38 -2.86 -6.78
CA GLY A 105 11.44 -3.04 -5.32
C GLY A 105 10.14 -2.61 -4.63
N LYS A 106 10.06 -2.85 -3.32
CA LYS A 106 8.88 -2.45 -2.50
C LYS A 106 8.56 -0.96 -2.57
N SER A 107 9.58 -0.12 -2.71
CA SER A 107 9.40 1.34 -2.82
C SER A 107 8.73 1.74 -4.13
N ASP A 108 9.09 1.06 -5.23
CA ASP A 108 8.53 1.33 -6.54
C ASP A 108 7.05 0.90 -6.59
N LEU A 109 6.74 -0.22 -5.96
CA LEU A 109 5.37 -0.76 -5.87
C LEU A 109 4.43 0.10 -5.01
N LYS A 110 4.92 1.09 -4.28
CA LYS A 110 4.09 2.10 -3.62
C LYS A 110 3.62 3.18 -4.57
N LEU A 111 4.27 3.35 -5.71
CA LEU A 111 3.97 4.41 -6.65
C LEU A 111 2.54 4.36 -7.19
N PRO A 112 1.96 3.22 -7.59
CA PRO A 112 0.57 3.14 -8.04
C PRO A 112 -0.46 3.54 -6.97
N LEU A 113 -0.08 3.48 -5.69
CA LEU A 113 -0.96 3.80 -4.55
C LEU A 113 -0.95 5.27 -4.14
N GLN A 114 -0.02 6.05 -4.68
CA GLN A 114 0.09 7.47 -4.36
C GLN A 114 -1.02 8.24 -5.06
N GLU A 115 -2.10 8.50 -4.35
CA GLU A 115 -3.16 9.36 -4.84
C GLU A 115 -2.78 10.83 -4.74
N THR A 116 -3.17 11.59 -5.75
CA THR A 116 -3.13 13.05 -5.66
C THR A 116 -4.10 13.48 -4.58
N VAL A 117 -3.63 14.25 -3.60
CA VAL A 117 -4.49 14.72 -2.50
C VAL A 117 -5.57 15.63 -3.07
N THR A 118 -6.79 15.17 -3.06
CA THR A 118 -7.99 15.91 -3.49
C THR A 118 -8.58 16.76 -2.36
N GLY A 119 -7.86 16.96 -1.26
CA GLY A 119 -8.28 17.80 -0.14
C GLY A 119 -8.32 19.27 -0.49
N GLY A 120 -9.26 20.03 0.09
CA GLY A 120 -9.33 21.50 -0.09
C GLY A 120 -8.02 22.20 0.34
N ALA A 121 -7.82 23.43 -0.08
CA ALA A 121 -6.59 24.23 0.09
C ALA A 121 -6.07 24.29 1.56
N ARG A 122 -6.94 24.20 2.56
CA ARG A 122 -6.55 24.13 3.97
C ARG A 122 -5.86 22.82 4.31
N ILE A 123 -6.37 21.69 3.82
CA ILE A 123 -5.80 20.36 4.07
C ILE A 123 -4.45 20.25 3.38
N SER A 124 -4.35 20.74 2.15
CA SER A 124 -3.09 20.75 1.39
C SER A 124 -2.01 21.57 2.11
N ARG A 125 -2.33 22.76 2.61
CA ARG A 125 -1.38 23.60 3.38
C ARG A 125 -0.90 22.93 4.67
N LEU A 126 -1.79 22.32 5.44
CA LEU A 126 -1.40 21.63 6.68
C LEU A 126 -0.50 20.42 6.39
N ARG A 127 -0.76 19.72 5.29
CA ARG A 127 0.06 18.60 4.87
C ARG A 127 1.45 19.04 4.38
N GLU A 128 1.51 20.10 3.61
CA GLU A 128 2.77 20.72 3.20
C GLU A 128 3.59 21.17 4.41
N GLN A 129 2.99 21.90 5.33
CA GLN A 129 3.62 22.33 6.59
C GLN A 129 4.14 21.12 7.38
N GLU A 130 3.36 20.06 7.52
CA GLU A 130 3.80 18.83 8.21
C GLU A 130 5.02 18.21 7.54
N VAL A 131 5.04 18.12 6.21
CA VAL A 131 6.16 17.54 5.46
C VAL A 131 7.40 18.42 5.63
N ILE A 132 7.28 19.74 5.51
CA ILE A 132 8.39 20.68 5.71
C ILE A 132 8.97 20.53 7.12
N TRP A 133 8.13 20.48 8.14
CA TRP A 133 8.58 20.34 9.53
C TRP A 133 9.27 19.00 9.79
N ARG A 134 8.79 17.92 9.21
CA ARG A 134 9.45 16.60 9.30
C ARG A 134 10.81 16.59 8.61
N LEU A 135 10.93 17.23 7.45
CA LEU A 135 12.21 17.36 6.72
C LEU A 135 13.19 18.27 7.47
N ALA A 136 12.70 19.35 8.07
CA ALA A 136 13.50 20.25 8.89
C ALA A 136 14.02 19.54 10.15
N PHE A 137 13.15 18.81 10.85
CA PHE A 137 13.54 18.01 12.01
C PHE A 137 14.51 16.89 11.64
N ASP A 138 14.36 16.28 10.46
CA ASP A 138 15.32 15.28 9.99
C ASP A 138 16.72 15.87 9.80
N CYS A 139 16.85 17.13 9.34
CA CYS A 139 18.12 17.84 9.32
C CYS A 139 18.67 18.06 10.73
N LEU A 140 17.82 18.54 11.64
CA LEU A 140 18.17 18.81 13.04
C LEU A 140 18.63 17.54 13.77
N GLN A 141 17.84 16.46 13.71
CA GLN A 141 18.16 15.23 14.43
C GLN A 141 19.46 14.57 13.95
N ARG A 142 19.76 14.62 12.62
CA ARG A 142 21.02 14.11 12.08
C ARG A 142 22.21 14.88 12.63
N GLU A 143 22.11 16.20 12.68
CA GLU A 143 23.17 17.06 13.18
C GLU A 143 23.37 16.88 14.69
N VAL A 144 22.29 16.88 15.48
CA VAL A 144 22.36 16.68 16.94
C VAL A 144 22.89 15.29 17.30
N ARG A 145 22.51 14.26 16.59
CA ARG A 145 22.97 12.89 16.82
C ARG A 145 24.36 12.61 16.22
N GLY A 146 24.82 13.41 15.28
CA GLY A 146 26.04 13.12 14.51
C GLY A 146 25.92 11.87 13.62
N VAL A 147 24.69 11.47 13.25
CA VAL A 147 24.41 10.24 12.48
C VAL A 147 23.54 10.57 11.29
N ASP A 148 24.01 10.24 10.08
CA ASP A 148 23.29 10.48 8.84
C ASP A 148 22.24 9.41 8.54
N GLU A 149 21.32 9.19 9.50
CA GLU A 149 20.23 8.23 9.39
C GLU A 149 18.87 8.88 9.68
N TYR A 150 17.87 8.49 8.90
CA TYR A 150 16.49 8.92 9.12
C TYR A 150 15.95 8.39 10.43
N LEU A 151 15.39 9.29 11.25
CA LEU A 151 14.67 8.94 12.48
C LEU A 151 13.17 9.16 12.27
N PRO A 152 12.36 8.08 12.10
CA PRO A 152 10.93 8.23 11.84
C PRO A 152 10.23 8.86 13.06
N VAL A 153 9.51 9.96 12.82
CA VAL A 153 8.69 10.64 13.84
C VAL A 153 7.26 10.08 13.76
N PRO A 154 6.60 9.79 14.90
CA PRO A 154 5.23 9.29 14.92
C PRO A 154 4.22 10.22 14.24
N ASN A 155 3.02 9.70 14.00
CA ASN A 155 1.91 10.54 13.53
C ASN A 155 1.59 11.61 14.58
N LEU A 156 1.45 12.84 14.13
CA LEU A 156 1.16 13.99 14.99
C LEU A 156 -0.33 14.35 14.97
N GLN A 157 -0.78 14.96 16.03
CA GLN A 157 -2.11 15.55 16.08
C GLN A 157 -2.11 16.88 15.31
N LYS A 158 -3.20 17.16 14.58
CA LYS A 158 -3.32 18.40 13.78
C LYS A 158 -3.20 19.68 14.61
N SER A 159 -3.53 19.63 15.91
CA SER A 159 -3.36 20.74 16.84
C SER A 159 -1.90 21.18 16.99
N LEU A 160 -0.94 20.27 16.87
CA LEU A 160 0.48 20.60 16.96
C LEU A 160 0.93 21.48 15.78
N LEU A 161 0.34 21.30 14.60
CA LEU A 161 0.62 22.15 13.43
C LEU A 161 0.08 23.59 13.55
N ALA A 162 -0.77 23.86 14.52
CA ALA A 162 -1.20 25.22 14.84
C ALA A 162 -0.20 25.97 15.73
N GLY A 163 0.80 25.29 16.29
CA GLY A 163 1.88 25.85 17.09
C GLY A 163 3.08 26.32 16.26
N SER A 164 4.25 26.34 16.91
CA SER A 164 5.52 26.70 16.26
C SER A 164 6.32 25.46 15.86
N PHE A 165 7.28 25.66 14.93
CA PHE A 165 8.22 24.60 14.54
C PHE A 165 9.10 24.17 15.73
N GLU A 166 9.46 25.10 16.62
CA GLU A 166 10.19 24.80 17.86
C GLU A 166 9.42 23.82 18.74
N ALA A 167 8.13 24.11 19.03
CA ALA A 167 7.28 23.21 19.78
C ALA A 167 7.13 21.81 19.15
N PHE A 168 7.15 21.74 17.81
CA PHE A 168 7.19 20.47 17.10
C PHE A 168 8.51 19.75 17.30
N CYS A 169 9.65 20.45 17.26
CA CYS A 169 10.97 19.86 17.50
C CYS A 169 11.07 19.28 18.92
N ASP A 170 10.61 20.02 19.93
CA ASP A 170 10.59 19.56 21.31
C ASP A 170 9.74 18.31 21.47
N TRP A 171 8.53 18.33 20.92
CA TRP A 171 7.64 17.16 20.94
C TRP A 171 8.27 15.95 20.24
N ALA A 172 8.88 16.15 19.07
CA ALA A 172 9.50 15.06 18.30
C ALA A 172 10.72 14.47 19.01
N ALA A 173 11.55 15.33 19.61
CA ALA A 173 12.70 14.93 20.40
C ALA A 173 12.30 14.14 21.64
N GLU A 174 11.30 14.60 22.39
CA GLU A 174 10.74 13.89 23.55
C GLU A 174 10.27 12.48 23.15
N ARG A 175 9.50 12.37 22.06
CA ARG A 175 8.99 11.09 21.57
C ARG A 175 10.09 10.12 21.13
N LYS A 176 11.28 10.63 20.84
CA LYS A 176 12.45 9.83 20.44
C LYS A 176 13.52 9.71 21.55
N GLY A 177 13.25 10.23 22.73
CA GLY A 177 14.20 10.20 23.84
C GLY A 177 15.48 10.98 23.53
N MET A 178 15.38 12.02 22.68
CA MET A 178 16.49 12.90 22.32
C MET A 178 16.49 14.13 23.21
N LEU A 179 17.69 14.58 23.59
CA LEU A 179 17.90 15.88 24.20
C LEU A 179 18.35 16.87 23.12
N LEU A 180 17.62 17.95 22.97
CA LEU A 180 18.02 19.05 22.10
C LEU A 180 18.96 19.98 22.85
N PRO A 181 20.08 20.42 22.24
CA PRO A 181 20.99 21.40 22.87
C PRO A 181 20.28 22.76 22.93
N GLY A 182 20.72 23.61 23.85
CA GLY A 182 20.28 25.01 23.88
C GLY A 182 20.87 25.82 22.71
N GLY A 183 20.13 26.86 22.29
CA GLY A 183 20.62 27.78 21.26
C GLY A 183 20.48 27.29 19.80
N ILE A 184 19.59 26.33 19.55
CA ILE A 184 19.31 25.86 18.20
C ILE A 184 18.71 27.01 17.37
N ASP A 185 19.26 27.23 16.19
CA ASP A 185 18.65 28.09 15.19
C ASP A 185 17.54 27.34 14.43
N HIS A 186 16.34 27.33 15.02
CA HIS A 186 15.15 26.70 14.41
C HIS A 186 14.79 27.29 13.04
N GLY A 187 15.15 28.59 12.82
CA GLY A 187 14.91 29.26 11.55
C GLY A 187 15.77 28.68 10.42
N ASP A 188 17.07 28.41 10.68
CA ASP A 188 17.93 27.77 9.68
C ASP A 188 17.42 26.36 9.34
N PHE A 189 17.09 25.54 10.35
CA PHE A 189 16.57 24.21 10.10
C PHE A 189 15.25 24.23 9.33
N LEU A 190 14.34 25.16 9.63
CA LEU A 190 13.10 25.32 8.87
C LEU A 190 13.37 25.66 7.41
N ALA A 191 14.27 26.62 7.14
CA ALA A 191 14.66 26.97 5.78
C ALA A 191 15.32 25.80 5.02
N ARG A 192 16.08 24.95 5.71
CA ARG A 192 16.63 23.71 5.14
C ARG A 192 15.52 22.71 4.81
N GLY A 193 14.51 22.59 5.67
CA GLY A 193 13.32 21.77 5.43
C GLY A 193 12.52 22.21 4.20
N GLU A 194 12.32 23.52 4.04
CA GLU A 194 11.66 24.12 2.88
C GLU A 194 12.41 23.84 1.57
N ARG A 195 13.74 23.98 1.57
CA ARG A 195 14.56 23.63 0.40
C ARG A 195 14.43 22.14 0.05
N ARG A 196 14.53 21.25 1.04
CA ARG A 196 14.34 19.80 0.83
C ARG A 196 12.93 19.46 0.36
N PHE A 197 11.92 20.17 0.83
CA PHE A 197 10.55 19.99 0.35
C PHE A 197 10.44 20.33 -1.15
N GLY A 198 11.08 21.41 -1.62
CA GLY A 198 11.15 21.73 -3.04
C GLY A 198 11.82 20.62 -3.87
N ASP A 199 12.88 19.98 -3.35
CA ASP A 199 13.53 18.85 -4.03
C ASP A 199 12.61 17.62 -4.07
N VAL A 200 11.95 17.29 -2.96
CA VAL A 200 10.98 16.19 -2.89
C VAL A 200 9.82 16.43 -3.85
N ALA A 201 9.27 17.65 -3.90
CA ALA A 201 8.17 17.99 -4.80
C ALA A 201 8.56 17.81 -6.27
N ARG A 202 9.79 18.19 -6.66
CA ARG A 202 10.31 17.96 -8.03
C ARG A 202 10.46 16.47 -8.34
N MET A 203 10.99 15.69 -7.41
CA MET A 203 11.11 14.23 -7.57
C MET A 203 9.73 13.56 -7.66
N GLU A 204 8.78 13.97 -6.84
CA GLU A 204 7.41 13.45 -6.87
C GLU A 204 6.72 13.76 -8.20
N LEU A 205 6.94 14.94 -8.79
CA LEU A 205 6.39 15.26 -10.11
C LEU A 205 6.85 14.26 -11.17
N VAL A 206 8.15 13.90 -11.19
CA VAL A 206 8.69 12.90 -12.10
C VAL A 206 8.09 11.52 -11.81
N ARG A 207 8.02 11.13 -10.53
CA ARG A 207 7.44 9.84 -10.12
C ARG A 207 5.98 9.70 -10.54
N HIS A 208 5.19 10.78 -10.43
CA HIS A 208 3.79 10.77 -10.84
C HIS A 208 3.58 10.46 -12.33
N LEU A 209 4.53 10.80 -13.20
CA LEU A 209 4.48 10.43 -14.62
C LEU A 209 4.48 8.90 -14.82
N PHE A 210 5.16 8.15 -13.94
CA PHE A 210 5.27 6.70 -14.02
C PHE A 210 4.18 5.96 -13.23
N ARG A 211 3.36 6.65 -12.45
CA ARG A 211 2.31 6.04 -11.62
C ARG A 211 1.37 5.17 -12.44
N ARG A 212 0.70 5.76 -13.43
CA ARG A 212 -0.28 5.05 -14.25
C ARG A 212 0.36 4.02 -15.18
N PRO A 213 1.47 4.30 -15.88
CA PRO A 213 2.19 3.28 -16.61
C PRO A 213 2.55 2.04 -15.79
N LEU A 214 3.04 2.25 -14.56
CA LEU A 214 3.40 1.13 -13.67
C LEU A 214 2.16 0.35 -13.20
N GLU A 215 1.08 1.03 -12.86
CA GLU A 215 -0.19 0.39 -12.52
C GLU A 215 -0.71 -0.49 -13.66
N ILE A 216 -0.70 0.03 -14.89
CA ILE A 216 -1.11 -0.71 -16.07
C ILE A 216 -0.16 -1.89 -16.34
N TRP A 217 1.15 -1.69 -16.22
CA TRP A 217 2.12 -2.77 -16.39
C TRP A 217 1.87 -3.93 -15.40
N LEU A 218 1.63 -3.59 -14.12
CA LEU A 218 1.30 -4.57 -13.10
C LEU A 218 -0.04 -5.29 -13.38
N ALA A 219 -1.05 -4.57 -13.89
CA ALA A 219 -2.33 -5.17 -14.29
C ALA A 219 -2.17 -6.10 -15.50
N LEU A 220 -1.38 -5.68 -16.50
CA LEU A 220 -1.09 -6.47 -17.69
C LEU A 220 -0.31 -7.74 -17.38
N ASP A 221 0.64 -7.70 -16.44
CA ASP A 221 1.35 -8.91 -16.01
C ASP A 221 0.38 -9.99 -15.48
N ARG A 222 -0.64 -9.59 -14.74
CA ARG A 222 -1.68 -10.50 -14.24
C ARG A 222 -2.59 -11.02 -15.34
N ALA A 223 -2.98 -10.12 -16.24
CA ALA A 223 -3.84 -10.46 -17.36
C ALA A 223 -3.15 -11.48 -18.28
N LEU A 224 -1.93 -11.18 -18.72
CA LEU A 224 -1.13 -12.06 -19.55
C LEU A 224 -0.84 -13.41 -18.90
N PHE A 225 -0.58 -13.42 -17.59
CA PHE A 225 -0.43 -14.68 -16.86
C PHE A 225 -1.68 -15.56 -16.96
N LEU A 226 -2.88 -15.00 -16.78
CA LEU A 226 -4.12 -15.75 -16.91
C LEU A 226 -4.39 -16.19 -18.36
N GLU A 227 -4.10 -15.35 -19.34
CA GLU A 227 -4.20 -15.74 -20.77
C GLU A 227 -3.25 -16.88 -21.13
N GLU A 228 -2.02 -16.87 -20.59
CA GLU A 228 -1.06 -17.99 -20.71
C GLU A 228 -1.58 -19.30 -20.11
N GLN A 229 -2.53 -19.21 -19.14
CA GLN A 229 -3.21 -20.37 -18.55
C GLN A 229 -4.55 -20.70 -19.25
N GLY A 230 -4.87 -20.05 -20.36
CA GLY A 230 -6.05 -20.33 -21.19
C GLY A 230 -7.32 -19.60 -20.78
N TYR A 231 -7.27 -18.62 -19.89
CA TYR A 231 -8.42 -17.78 -19.55
C TYR A 231 -8.63 -16.66 -20.59
N GLN A 232 -9.88 -16.28 -20.78
CA GLN A 232 -10.20 -15.02 -21.43
C GLN A 232 -10.21 -13.90 -20.40
N VAL A 233 -9.44 -12.84 -20.63
CA VAL A 233 -9.23 -11.76 -19.65
C VAL A 233 -9.79 -10.45 -20.15
N GLU A 234 -10.50 -9.75 -19.29
CA GLU A 234 -10.98 -8.39 -19.51
C GLU A 234 -10.44 -7.47 -18.43
N LEU A 235 -9.86 -6.34 -18.84
CA LEU A 235 -9.41 -5.27 -17.95
C LEU A 235 -10.38 -4.10 -18.04
N GLY A 236 -10.91 -3.66 -16.91
CA GLY A 236 -11.85 -2.56 -16.86
C GLY A 236 -11.91 -1.89 -15.51
N THR A 237 -12.71 -0.84 -15.41
CA THR A 237 -13.12 -0.20 -14.16
C THR A 237 -14.55 -0.64 -13.84
N PHE A 238 -14.87 -0.87 -12.57
CA PHE A 238 -16.22 -1.25 -12.14
C PHE A 238 -16.89 -0.18 -11.26
N CYS A 239 -16.21 0.94 -11.06
CA CYS A 239 -16.75 2.16 -10.44
C CYS A 239 -16.24 3.38 -11.22
N ASP A 240 -17.13 4.33 -11.45
CA ASP A 240 -16.85 5.63 -12.07
C ASP A 240 -16.27 6.63 -11.05
#